data_c47d6ce1ab31734b8d3a2225d9478b4c
#
_entry.id   c47d6ce1ab31734b8d3a2225d9478b4c
#
_cell.length_a   1.000
_cell.length_b   1.000
_cell.length_c   1.000
_cell.angle_alpha   90.00
_cell.angle_beta   90.00
_cell.angle_gamma   90.00
#
_symmetry.space_group_name_H-M   'P 1'
#
loop_
_entity.id
_entity.type
_entity.pdbx_description
1 polymer ?
#
loop_
_entity_poly.entity_id
_entity_poly.type
_entity_poly.pdbx_seq_one_letter_code
_entity_poly.pdbx_strand_id
1 'polypeptide(L)'
;MSNERLRDSMLRNGLTPTSISEKIGVDPKTVERWITQDRIPYPKHRHAIAAMVREGESYLWPNAYSAARTAAVAQSEVVTMYPRRSAVPGELWRRLLDNASMQIGILVYGGLFLHELIPDLTATLIKKANEGAQVDVLLGDPNSQHVAQRGADEGIGDSMAAKVRNALKFYEPMRGHDSACVGYHDTILYNSIYRFDDEMLVNTHLYGHHAAHAPVLHLRRLAGGDLFDTYAASFQRVRAKSWEVWPDE
;
A
#
# COMPACT_ATOMS: atom_id res chain seq x y z
N MET A 1 30.49 5.45 10.33
CA MET A 1 29.23 5.40 11.12
C MET A 1 28.54 4.10 10.78
N SER A 2 27.75 3.53 11.65
CA SER A 2 26.95 2.34 11.35
C SER A 2 25.60 2.72 10.77
N ASN A 3 25.02 1.86 9.92
CA ASN A 3 23.69 2.04 9.36
C ASN A 3 22.64 1.42 10.33
N GLU A 4 22.26 2.23 11.32
CA GLU A 4 21.30 1.80 12.35
C GLU A 4 19.90 1.58 11.77
N ARG A 5 19.53 2.28 10.68
CA ARG A 5 18.24 2.11 10.00
C ARG A 5 18.12 0.72 9.39
N LEU A 6 19.17 0.27 8.69
CA LEU A 6 19.20 -1.08 8.14
C LEU A 6 19.20 -2.13 9.25
N ARG A 7 20.01 -1.93 10.31
CA ARG A 7 20.07 -2.86 11.45
C ARG A 7 18.72 -3.01 12.12
N ASP A 8 18.05 -1.91 12.46
CA ASP A 8 16.74 -1.92 13.10
C ASP A 8 15.66 -2.56 12.22
N SER A 9 15.64 -2.21 10.91
CA SER A 9 14.69 -2.80 9.98
C SER A 9 14.88 -4.32 9.80
N MET A 10 16.13 -4.79 9.80
CA MET A 10 16.43 -6.23 9.79
C MET A 10 15.90 -6.92 11.05
N LEU A 11 16.15 -6.34 12.24
CA LEU A 11 15.70 -6.89 13.53
C LEU A 11 14.17 -7.01 13.56
N ARG A 12 13.45 -5.95 13.15
CA ARG A 12 11.98 -5.94 13.12
C ARG A 12 11.40 -7.02 12.18
N ASN A 13 12.13 -7.38 11.13
CA ASN A 13 11.70 -8.41 10.17
C ASN A 13 12.34 -9.79 10.42
N GLY A 14 13.02 -10.00 11.56
CA GLY A 14 13.65 -11.28 11.90
C GLY A 14 14.77 -11.71 10.95
N LEU A 15 15.41 -10.75 10.26
CA LEU A 15 16.46 -11.02 9.28
C LEU A 15 17.85 -10.91 9.89
N THR A 16 18.75 -11.79 9.46
CA THR A 16 20.17 -11.77 9.85
C THR A 16 21.05 -11.44 8.62
N PRO A 17 22.31 -11.00 8.81
CA PRO A 17 23.22 -10.82 7.70
C PRO A 17 23.37 -12.08 6.84
N THR A 18 23.38 -13.26 7.44
CA THR A 18 23.45 -14.55 6.75
C THR A 18 22.20 -14.78 5.90
N SER A 19 21.00 -14.60 6.45
CA SER A 19 19.75 -14.83 5.71
C SER A 19 19.57 -13.87 4.52
N ILE A 20 20.04 -12.62 4.66
CA ILE A 20 20.04 -11.68 3.54
C ILE A 20 21.08 -12.11 2.49
N SER A 21 22.29 -12.44 2.91
CA SER A 21 23.37 -12.82 2.01
C SER A 21 23.03 -14.00 1.12
N GLU A 22 22.38 -15.03 1.68
CA GLU A 22 21.88 -16.18 0.95
C GLU A 22 20.85 -15.81 -0.12
N LYS A 23 19.91 -14.93 0.24
CA LYS A 23 18.84 -14.51 -0.67
C LYS A 23 19.33 -13.66 -1.85
N ILE A 24 20.35 -12.83 -1.64
CA ILE A 24 20.84 -11.91 -2.68
C ILE A 24 22.17 -12.34 -3.32
N GLY A 25 22.72 -13.49 -2.92
CA GLY A 25 23.91 -14.08 -3.52
C GLY A 25 25.19 -13.30 -3.25
N VAL A 26 25.41 -12.84 -2.01
CA VAL A 26 26.64 -12.14 -1.59
C VAL A 26 27.25 -12.81 -0.36
N ASP A 27 28.51 -12.47 -0.05
CA ASP A 27 29.17 -12.94 1.18
C ASP A 27 28.54 -12.25 2.42
N PRO A 28 28.29 -12.96 3.53
CA PRO A 28 27.74 -12.39 4.77
C PRO A 28 28.51 -11.18 5.29
N LYS A 29 29.86 -11.18 5.19
CA LYS A 29 30.71 -10.05 5.57
C LYS A 29 30.41 -8.79 4.74
N THR A 30 29.89 -8.97 3.51
CA THR A 30 29.47 -7.84 2.69
C THR A 30 28.24 -7.16 3.29
N VAL A 31 27.26 -7.93 3.74
CA VAL A 31 26.07 -7.42 4.44
C VAL A 31 26.48 -6.76 5.76
N GLU A 32 27.37 -7.38 6.52
CA GLU A 32 27.91 -6.78 7.75
C GLU A 32 28.59 -5.41 7.51
N ARG A 33 29.32 -5.25 6.42
CA ARG A 33 29.94 -3.96 6.05
C ARG A 33 28.91 -2.90 5.69
N TRP A 34 27.79 -3.26 5.11
CA TRP A 34 26.70 -2.33 4.85
C TRP A 34 26.07 -1.82 6.15
N ILE A 35 26.00 -2.67 7.17
CA ILE A 35 25.49 -2.32 8.51
C ILE A 35 26.52 -1.53 9.30
N THR A 36 27.75 -2.07 9.45
CA THR A 36 28.74 -1.55 10.41
C THR A 36 29.56 -0.37 9.88
N GLN A 37 29.74 -0.27 8.56
CA GLN A 37 30.56 0.75 7.91
C GLN A 37 29.73 1.73 7.06
N ASP A 38 28.40 1.62 7.08
CA ASP A 38 27.47 2.42 6.26
C ASP A 38 27.83 2.43 4.78
N ARG A 39 28.39 1.31 4.27
CA ARG A 39 28.69 1.19 2.85
C ARG A 39 27.40 1.07 2.07
N ILE A 40 27.31 1.81 0.97
CA ILE A 40 26.15 1.80 0.10
C ILE A 40 26.24 0.59 -0.84
N PRO A 41 25.26 -0.34 -0.81
CA PRO A 41 25.20 -1.47 -1.73
C PRO A 41 24.99 -1.03 -3.18
N TYR A 42 25.30 -1.88 -4.15
CA TYR A 42 24.90 -1.67 -5.54
C TYR A 42 23.37 -1.62 -5.67
N PRO A 43 22.83 -0.88 -6.66
CA PRO A 43 21.38 -0.66 -6.79
C PRO A 43 20.52 -1.93 -6.71
N LYS A 44 20.94 -3.01 -7.41
CA LYS A 44 20.23 -4.31 -7.38
C LYS A 44 20.11 -4.91 -5.98
N HIS A 45 21.15 -4.75 -5.15
CA HIS A 45 21.14 -5.27 -3.78
C HIS A 45 20.36 -4.37 -2.84
N ARG A 46 20.42 -3.04 -3.01
CA ARG A 46 19.59 -2.10 -2.24
C ARG A 46 18.12 -2.38 -2.44
N HIS A 47 17.69 -2.52 -3.71
CA HIS A 47 16.31 -2.84 -4.03
C HIS A 47 15.83 -4.15 -3.39
N ALA A 48 16.62 -5.22 -3.53
CA ALA A 48 16.30 -6.51 -2.94
C ALA A 48 16.21 -6.46 -1.40
N ILE A 49 17.16 -5.77 -0.74
CA ILE A 49 17.15 -5.63 0.72
C ILE A 49 15.96 -4.78 1.18
N ALA A 50 15.70 -3.64 0.52
CA ALA A 50 14.59 -2.76 0.83
C ALA A 50 13.25 -3.50 0.79
N ALA A 51 13.04 -4.33 -0.24
CA ALA A 51 11.86 -5.19 -0.35
C ALA A 51 11.77 -6.22 0.81
N MET A 52 12.89 -6.85 1.19
CA MET A 52 12.92 -7.83 2.28
C MET A 52 12.64 -7.22 3.66
N VAL A 53 13.16 -6.00 3.92
CA VAL A 53 12.95 -5.31 5.19
C VAL A 53 11.70 -4.42 5.18
N ARG A 54 10.97 -4.37 4.06
CA ARG A 54 9.74 -3.57 3.86
C ARG A 54 9.93 -2.08 4.12
N GLU A 55 11.09 -1.55 3.73
CA GLU A 55 11.44 -0.13 3.87
C GLU A 55 11.88 0.46 2.54
N GLY A 56 11.83 1.79 2.42
CA GLY A 56 12.33 2.49 1.24
C GLY A 56 13.85 2.53 1.19
N GLU A 57 14.44 2.44 -0.01
CA GLU A 57 15.89 2.58 -0.19
C GLU A 57 16.41 3.94 0.31
N SER A 58 15.66 5.02 0.11
CA SER A 58 15.99 6.37 0.58
C SER A 58 16.02 6.47 2.11
N TYR A 59 15.17 5.71 2.80
CA TYR A 59 15.21 5.59 4.25
C TYR A 59 16.45 4.84 4.72
N LEU A 60 16.75 3.70 4.10
CA LEU A 60 17.87 2.83 4.50
C LEU A 60 19.24 3.47 4.13
N TRP A 61 19.33 4.12 2.99
CA TRP A 61 20.57 4.74 2.46
C TRP A 61 20.30 6.15 1.93
N PRO A 62 20.06 7.14 2.78
CA PRO A 62 19.70 8.50 2.36
C PRO A 62 20.77 9.19 1.50
N ASN A 63 22.01 8.75 1.61
CA ASN A 63 23.15 9.30 0.85
C ASN A 63 23.40 8.57 -0.48
N ALA A 64 22.57 7.57 -0.83
CA ALA A 64 22.79 6.78 -2.05
C ALA A 64 22.47 7.54 -3.35
N TYR A 65 21.72 8.63 -3.25
CA TYR A 65 21.28 9.41 -4.41
C TYR A 65 21.46 10.91 -4.17
N SER A 66 21.81 11.65 -5.22
CA SER A 66 21.67 13.10 -5.20
C SER A 66 20.20 13.50 -5.23
N ALA A 67 19.84 14.65 -4.69
CA ALA A 67 18.47 15.16 -4.71
C ALA A 67 17.87 15.20 -6.13
N ALA A 68 18.69 15.58 -7.13
CA ALA A 68 18.25 15.60 -8.53
C ALA A 68 17.94 14.19 -9.08
N ARG A 69 18.71 13.18 -8.68
CA ARG A 69 18.46 11.79 -9.08
C ARG A 69 17.23 11.22 -8.39
N THR A 70 17.04 11.51 -7.11
CA THR A 70 15.83 11.10 -6.36
C THR A 70 14.59 11.71 -7.00
N ALA A 71 14.61 13.00 -7.35
CA ALA A 71 13.50 13.66 -8.04
C ALA A 71 13.21 13.04 -9.42
N ALA A 72 14.24 12.73 -10.21
CA ALA A 72 14.07 12.09 -11.51
C ALA A 72 13.50 10.67 -11.40
N VAL A 73 13.93 9.90 -10.40
CA VAL A 73 13.37 8.55 -10.14
C VAL A 73 11.93 8.65 -9.66
N ALA A 74 11.61 9.55 -8.72
CA ALA A 74 10.24 9.77 -8.27
C ALA A 74 9.30 10.16 -9.42
N GLN A 75 9.77 10.99 -10.36
CA GLN A 75 9.05 11.31 -11.59
C GLN A 75 8.77 10.05 -12.45
N SER A 76 9.74 9.14 -12.51
CA SER A 76 9.64 7.89 -13.27
C SER A 76 8.76 6.84 -12.58
N GLU A 77 8.54 6.94 -11.25
CA GLU A 77 7.58 6.12 -10.52
C GLU A 77 6.13 6.46 -10.91
N VAL A 78 5.87 7.68 -11.40
CA VAL A 78 4.56 8.06 -11.92
C VAL A 78 4.40 7.49 -13.33
N VAL A 79 3.69 6.37 -13.43
CA VAL A 79 3.37 5.75 -14.73
C VAL A 79 2.43 6.67 -15.52
N THR A 80 1.39 7.19 -14.84
CA THR A 80 0.47 8.17 -15.42
C THR A 80 -0.36 8.85 -14.33
N MET A 81 -0.97 9.97 -14.69
CA MET A 81 -1.95 10.66 -13.86
C MET A 81 -3.27 10.76 -14.62
N TYR A 82 -4.33 10.26 -14.04
CA TYR A 82 -5.69 10.40 -14.56
C TYR A 82 -6.34 11.63 -13.95
N PRO A 83 -7.06 12.46 -14.74
CA PRO A 83 -7.69 13.68 -14.22
C PRO A 83 -8.82 13.41 -13.22
N ARG A 84 -9.35 12.17 -13.23
CA ARG A 84 -10.41 11.70 -12.32
C ARG A 84 -10.42 10.18 -12.27
N ARG A 85 -10.89 9.59 -11.16
CA ARG A 85 -10.97 8.13 -11.00
C ARG A 85 -11.83 7.47 -12.09
N SER A 86 -12.92 8.10 -12.50
CA SER A 86 -13.78 7.60 -13.57
C SER A 86 -13.11 7.54 -14.96
N ALA A 87 -11.94 8.17 -15.11
CA ALA A 87 -11.14 8.10 -16.33
C ALA A 87 -10.09 6.98 -16.31
N VAL A 88 -9.91 6.29 -15.17
CA VAL A 88 -9.03 5.11 -15.09
C VAL A 88 -9.71 3.96 -15.81
N PRO A 89 -9.07 3.34 -16.82
CA PRO A 89 -9.68 2.24 -17.57
C PRO A 89 -10.02 1.05 -16.66
N GLY A 90 -11.22 0.47 -16.81
CA GLY A 90 -11.64 -0.71 -16.04
C GLY A 90 -10.69 -1.89 -16.21
N GLU A 91 -10.15 -2.08 -17.42
CA GLU A 91 -9.14 -3.10 -17.71
C GLU A 91 -7.84 -2.93 -16.91
N LEU A 92 -7.46 -1.69 -16.59
CA LEU A 92 -6.29 -1.44 -15.73
C LEU A 92 -6.52 -1.99 -14.31
N TRP A 93 -7.67 -1.70 -13.71
CA TRP A 93 -8.03 -2.22 -12.38
C TRP A 93 -8.02 -3.74 -12.36
N ARG A 94 -8.62 -4.37 -13.38
CA ARG A 94 -8.66 -5.83 -13.51
C ARG A 94 -7.26 -6.40 -13.68
N ARG A 95 -6.45 -5.86 -14.57
CA ARG A 95 -5.07 -6.30 -14.82
C ARG A 95 -4.21 -6.21 -13.56
N LEU A 96 -4.31 -5.11 -12.80
CA LEU A 96 -3.55 -4.93 -11.57
C LEU A 96 -3.93 -5.99 -10.52
N LEU A 97 -5.22 -6.23 -10.34
CA LEU A 97 -5.73 -7.26 -9.44
C LEU A 97 -5.29 -8.67 -9.87
N ASP A 98 -5.44 -9.01 -11.15
CA ASP A 98 -5.11 -10.34 -11.67
C ASP A 98 -3.62 -10.66 -11.54
N ASN A 99 -2.75 -9.66 -11.75
CA ASN A 99 -1.30 -9.82 -11.69
C ASN A 99 -0.73 -9.82 -10.26
N ALA A 100 -1.46 -9.30 -9.28
CA ALA A 100 -1.01 -9.27 -7.90
C ALA A 100 -0.87 -10.68 -7.33
N SER A 101 0.22 -10.95 -6.63
CA SER A 101 0.55 -12.27 -6.08
C SER A 101 1.12 -12.23 -4.66
N MET A 102 1.52 -11.07 -4.15
CA MET A 102 2.18 -10.95 -2.86
C MET A 102 1.39 -10.07 -1.89
N GLN A 103 0.95 -8.90 -2.34
CA GLN A 103 0.27 -7.94 -1.47
C GLN A 103 -0.82 -7.17 -2.21
N ILE A 104 -2.05 -7.25 -1.70
CA ILE A 104 -3.17 -6.44 -2.16
C ILE A 104 -3.64 -5.58 -0.99
N GLY A 105 -3.68 -4.27 -1.18
CA GLY A 105 -4.09 -3.31 -0.17
C GLY A 105 -5.16 -2.36 -0.69
N ILE A 106 -6.30 -2.29 -0.02
CA ILE A 106 -7.39 -1.36 -0.35
C ILE A 106 -7.64 -0.49 0.89
N LEU A 107 -7.36 0.81 0.80
CA LEU A 107 -7.61 1.79 1.86
C LEU A 107 -8.54 2.87 1.34
N VAL A 108 -9.75 2.91 1.88
CA VAL A 108 -10.83 3.77 1.40
C VAL A 108 -11.77 4.17 2.52
N TYR A 109 -12.60 5.22 2.34
CA TYR A 109 -13.76 5.41 3.19
C TYR A 109 -14.83 4.34 2.90
N GLY A 110 -15.42 4.30 1.70
CA GLY A 110 -16.52 3.38 1.37
C GLY A 110 -16.16 2.27 0.37
N GLY A 111 -15.46 2.60 -0.71
CA GLY A 111 -14.91 1.62 -1.66
C GLY A 111 -15.90 0.84 -2.54
N LEU A 112 -17.19 1.17 -2.49
CA LEU A 112 -18.25 0.40 -3.15
C LEU A 112 -18.05 0.26 -4.68
N PHE A 113 -17.48 1.29 -5.34
CA PHE A 113 -17.29 1.31 -6.79
C PHE A 113 -16.44 0.14 -7.33
N LEU A 114 -15.53 -0.41 -6.52
CA LEU A 114 -14.69 -1.54 -6.95
C LEU A 114 -15.51 -2.79 -7.22
N HIS A 115 -16.55 -3.06 -6.43
CA HIS A 115 -17.48 -4.16 -6.66
C HIS A 115 -18.39 -3.92 -7.87
N GLU A 116 -18.73 -2.64 -8.14
CA GLU A 116 -19.47 -2.27 -9.36
C GLU A 116 -18.61 -2.48 -10.60
N LEU A 117 -17.31 -2.21 -10.50
CA LEU A 117 -16.36 -2.34 -11.61
C LEU A 117 -15.87 -3.78 -11.82
N ILE A 118 -15.67 -4.52 -10.73
CA ILE A 118 -15.16 -5.90 -10.70
C ILE A 118 -16.16 -6.77 -9.93
N PRO A 119 -17.19 -7.33 -10.56
CA PRO A 119 -18.24 -8.07 -9.87
C PRO A 119 -17.75 -9.28 -9.05
N ASP A 120 -16.67 -9.92 -9.48
CA ASP A 120 -16.02 -11.05 -8.81
C ASP A 120 -14.85 -10.64 -7.89
N LEU A 121 -14.77 -9.36 -7.47
CA LEU A 121 -13.68 -8.82 -6.65
C LEU A 121 -13.42 -9.68 -5.41
N THR A 122 -14.42 -9.91 -4.58
CA THR A 122 -14.27 -10.65 -3.32
C THR A 122 -13.80 -12.08 -3.55
N ALA A 123 -14.37 -12.77 -4.53
CA ALA A 123 -13.95 -14.14 -4.87
C ALA A 123 -12.49 -14.15 -5.35
N THR A 124 -12.07 -13.15 -6.13
CA THR A 124 -10.69 -12.99 -6.59
C THR A 124 -9.74 -12.71 -5.42
N LEU A 125 -10.12 -11.83 -4.48
CA LEU A 125 -9.31 -11.54 -3.29
C LEU A 125 -9.11 -12.78 -2.41
N ILE A 126 -10.16 -13.56 -2.17
CA ILE A 126 -10.10 -14.83 -1.43
C ILE A 126 -9.16 -15.82 -2.15
N LYS A 127 -9.32 -15.97 -3.47
CA LYS A 127 -8.43 -16.83 -4.26
C LYS A 127 -6.97 -16.41 -4.10
N LYS A 128 -6.66 -15.12 -4.22
CA LYS A 128 -5.30 -14.58 -4.06
C LYS A 128 -4.76 -14.82 -2.64
N ALA A 129 -5.58 -14.64 -1.60
CA ALA A 129 -5.21 -14.95 -0.22
C ALA A 129 -4.87 -16.45 -0.04
N ASN A 130 -5.68 -17.35 -0.60
CA ASN A 130 -5.43 -18.79 -0.59
C ASN A 130 -4.17 -19.18 -1.38
N GLU A 131 -3.78 -18.40 -2.37
CA GLU A 131 -2.54 -18.56 -3.14
C GLU A 131 -1.32 -17.94 -2.43
N GLY A 132 -1.50 -17.35 -1.23
CA GLY A 132 -0.43 -16.81 -0.37
C GLY A 132 -0.23 -15.30 -0.42
N ALA A 133 -1.08 -14.55 -1.12
CA ALA A 133 -1.03 -13.09 -1.08
C ALA A 133 -1.59 -12.57 0.25
N GLN A 134 -0.95 -11.53 0.81
CA GLN A 134 -1.52 -10.77 1.91
C GLN A 134 -2.57 -9.80 1.37
N VAL A 135 -3.81 -9.90 1.86
CA VAL A 135 -4.93 -9.05 1.44
C VAL A 135 -5.43 -8.21 2.61
N ASP A 136 -5.34 -6.89 2.50
CA ASP A 136 -5.83 -5.94 3.49
C ASP A 136 -6.88 -5.01 2.86
N VAL A 137 -8.11 -5.06 3.35
CA VAL A 137 -9.20 -4.14 2.98
C VAL A 137 -9.54 -3.28 4.19
N LEU A 138 -9.24 -1.99 4.13
CA LEU A 138 -9.44 -1.03 5.21
C LEU A 138 -10.54 -0.03 4.81
N LEU A 139 -11.68 -0.13 5.47
CA LEU A 139 -12.84 0.74 5.28
C LEU A 139 -12.91 1.78 6.41
N GLY A 140 -13.46 2.95 6.14
CA GLY A 140 -13.77 3.89 7.21
C GLY A 140 -14.80 3.30 8.17
N ASP A 141 -14.65 3.51 9.49
CA ASP A 141 -15.70 3.11 10.44
C ASP A 141 -16.98 3.93 10.16
N PRO A 142 -18.12 3.29 9.84
CA PRO A 142 -19.37 3.98 9.55
C PRO A 142 -19.92 4.80 10.72
N ASN A 143 -19.42 4.60 11.94
CA ASN A 143 -19.78 5.37 13.13
C ASN A 143 -18.76 6.49 13.44
N SER A 144 -17.69 6.59 12.66
CA SER A 144 -16.64 7.58 12.85
C SER A 144 -17.11 8.99 12.47
N GLN A 145 -16.70 9.98 13.28
CA GLN A 145 -16.86 11.39 12.93
C GLN A 145 -16.14 11.77 11.62
N HIS A 146 -15.06 11.06 11.25
CA HIS A 146 -14.31 11.33 10.01
C HIS A 146 -15.07 10.85 8.78
N VAL A 147 -15.81 9.74 8.88
CA VAL A 147 -16.73 9.28 7.82
C VAL A 147 -17.92 10.25 7.69
N ALA A 148 -18.50 10.69 8.82
CA ALA A 148 -19.58 11.68 8.81
C ALA A 148 -19.13 13.00 8.20
N GLN A 149 -17.94 13.52 8.60
CA GLN A 149 -17.37 14.74 8.05
C GLN A 149 -17.11 14.61 6.55
N ARG A 150 -16.53 13.49 6.10
CA ARG A 150 -16.32 13.24 4.68
C ARG A 150 -17.62 13.22 3.89
N GLY A 151 -18.69 12.65 4.45
CA GLY A 151 -20.04 12.68 3.88
C GLY A 151 -20.58 14.10 3.74
N ALA A 152 -20.39 14.93 4.77
CA ALA A 152 -20.78 16.35 4.74
C ALA A 152 -19.98 17.14 3.69
N ASP A 153 -18.66 16.95 3.64
CA ASP A 153 -17.76 17.62 2.67
C ASP A 153 -18.11 17.28 1.22
N GLU A 154 -18.52 16.03 0.95
CA GLU A 154 -18.99 15.58 -0.37
C GLU A 154 -20.46 15.97 -0.67
N GLY A 155 -21.16 16.55 0.29
CA GLY A 155 -22.59 16.92 0.13
C GLY A 155 -23.56 15.72 0.11
N ILE A 156 -23.13 14.55 0.62
CA ILE A 156 -23.94 13.31 0.67
C ILE A 156 -24.34 12.89 2.10
N GLY A 157 -23.85 13.59 3.11
CA GLY A 157 -24.21 13.36 4.52
C GLY A 157 -24.06 11.88 4.92
N ASP A 158 -25.08 11.35 5.58
CA ASP A 158 -25.13 9.96 6.11
C ASP A 158 -25.01 8.87 5.02
N SER A 159 -25.15 9.22 3.74
CA SER A 159 -24.95 8.28 2.65
C SER A 159 -23.54 7.75 2.59
N MET A 160 -22.54 8.46 3.14
CA MET A 160 -21.16 7.94 3.22
C MET A 160 -21.10 6.71 4.15
N ALA A 161 -21.66 6.80 5.35
CA ALA A 161 -21.74 5.68 6.28
C ALA A 161 -22.56 4.50 5.70
N ALA A 162 -23.64 4.80 4.97
CA ALA A 162 -24.41 3.77 4.27
C ALA A 162 -23.59 3.07 3.17
N LYS A 163 -22.77 3.80 2.41
CA LYS A 163 -21.83 3.22 1.42
C LYS A 163 -20.82 2.28 2.07
N VAL A 164 -20.28 2.62 3.24
CA VAL A 164 -19.38 1.73 3.99
C VAL A 164 -20.09 0.44 4.36
N ARG A 165 -21.26 0.54 4.99
CA ARG A 165 -22.07 -0.62 5.39
C ARG A 165 -22.45 -1.51 4.21
N ASN A 166 -22.76 -0.92 3.05
CA ASN A 166 -23.04 -1.68 1.84
C ASN A 166 -21.79 -2.37 1.27
N ALA A 167 -20.65 -1.67 1.23
CA ALA A 167 -19.39 -2.28 0.78
C ALA A 167 -19.00 -3.47 1.66
N LEU A 168 -19.15 -3.35 2.98
CA LEU A 168 -18.84 -4.41 3.91
C LEU A 168 -19.59 -5.72 3.60
N LYS A 169 -20.86 -5.65 3.19
CA LYS A 169 -21.64 -6.85 2.83
C LYS A 169 -20.99 -7.66 1.69
N PHE A 170 -20.34 -7.00 0.76
CA PHE A 170 -19.63 -7.70 -0.31
C PHE A 170 -18.36 -8.40 0.18
N TYR A 171 -17.73 -7.90 1.25
CA TYR A 171 -16.55 -8.49 1.84
C TYR A 171 -16.87 -9.57 2.91
N GLU A 172 -18.12 -9.77 3.29
CA GLU A 172 -18.53 -10.77 4.31
C GLU A 172 -17.98 -12.18 4.03
N PRO A 173 -17.89 -12.67 2.75
CA PRO A 173 -17.29 -13.96 2.47
C PRO A 173 -15.80 -14.08 2.82
N MET A 174 -15.09 -12.96 3.09
CA MET A 174 -13.68 -12.96 3.53
C MET A 174 -13.51 -13.22 5.03
N ARG A 175 -14.62 -13.29 5.79
CA ARG A 175 -14.57 -13.55 7.24
C ARG A 175 -13.89 -14.89 7.55
N GLY A 176 -12.92 -14.89 8.48
CA GLY A 176 -12.21 -16.09 8.92
C GLY A 176 -11.12 -16.60 7.95
N HIS A 177 -10.66 -15.79 7.00
CA HIS A 177 -9.52 -16.12 6.15
C HIS A 177 -8.22 -15.56 6.72
N ASP A 178 -7.27 -16.40 7.10
CA ASP A 178 -6.01 -16.03 7.79
C ASP A 178 -5.16 -14.98 7.03
N SER A 179 -5.15 -15.03 5.69
CA SER A 179 -4.36 -14.11 4.85
C SER A 179 -5.16 -12.95 4.28
N ALA A 180 -6.43 -12.77 4.70
CA ALA A 180 -7.32 -11.72 4.23
C ALA A 180 -7.97 -11.00 5.41
N CYS A 181 -7.58 -9.75 5.62
CA CYS A 181 -8.12 -8.91 6.68
C CYS A 181 -9.08 -7.87 6.10
N VAL A 182 -10.28 -7.78 6.68
CA VAL A 182 -11.20 -6.66 6.47
C VAL A 182 -11.28 -5.88 7.78
N GLY A 183 -10.82 -4.64 7.76
CA GLY A 183 -10.73 -3.80 8.96
C GLY A 183 -11.42 -2.45 8.80
N TYR A 184 -11.77 -1.86 9.93
CA TYR A 184 -12.16 -0.46 10.02
C TYR A 184 -10.98 0.40 10.44
N HIS A 185 -10.95 1.63 9.93
CA HIS A 185 -10.07 2.70 10.40
C HIS A 185 -10.89 3.94 10.79
N ASP A 186 -10.39 4.64 11.79
CA ASP A 186 -10.87 5.96 12.20
C ASP A 186 -9.79 7.01 11.92
N THR A 187 -9.47 7.20 10.64
CA THR A 187 -8.39 8.08 10.19
C THR A 187 -8.92 9.06 9.14
N ILE A 188 -8.50 10.34 9.24
CA ILE A 188 -8.71 11.30 8.15
C ILE A 188 -7.85 10.86 6.96
N LEU A 189 -8.50 10.42 5.88
CA LEU A 189 -7.80 10.07 4.64
C LEU A 189 -7.67 11.29 3.74
N TYR A 190 -6.45 11.55 3.26
CA TYR A 190 -6.18 12.53 2.21
C TYR A 190 -6.21 11.93 0.81
N ASN A 191 -6.21 10.60 0.75
CA ASN A 191 -6.32 9.83 -0.47
C ASN A 191 -6.86 8.43 -0.17
N SER A 192 -7.44 7.77 -1.19
CA SER A 192 -7.62 6.33 -1.19
C SER A 192 -6.41 5.68 -1.85
N ILE A 193 -5.99 4.53 -1.35
CA ILE A 193 -4.84 3.77 -1.88
C ILE A 193 -5.32 2.37 -2.28
N TYR A 194 -4.99 1.98 -3.50
CA TYR A 194 -5.23 0.65 -4.04
C TYR A 194 -3.89 0.08 -4.48
N ARG A 195 -3.31 -0.79 -3.67
CA ARG A 195 -2.00 -1.39 -3.88
C ARG A 195 -2.13 -2.79 -4.45
N PHE A 196 -1.31 -3.11 -5.43
CA PHE A 196 -1.19 -4.39 -6.08
C PHE A 196 0.30 -4.68 -6.27
N ASP A 197 0.92 -5.37 -5.32
CA ASP A 197 2.36 -5.61 -5.23
C ASP A 197 3.19 -4.31 -5.33
N ASP A 198 3.90 -4.13 -6.44
CA ASP A 198 4.74 -2.95 -6.74
C ASP A 198 4.04 -1.90 -7.63
N GLU A 199 2.74 -2.05 -7.89
CA GLU A 199 1.92 -1.02 -8.53
C GLU A 199 0.83 -0.52 -7.56
N MET A 200 0.47 0.76 -7.66
CA MET A 200 -0.66 1.29 -6.90
C MET A 200 -1.37 2.41 -7.64
N LEU A 201 -2.66 2.56 -7.32
CA LEU A 201 -3.49 3.68 -7.71
C LEU A 201 -3.80 4.51 -6.47
N VAL A 202 -3.41 5.79 -6.49
CA VAL A 202 -3.65 6.74 -5.39
C VAL A 202 -4.67 7.76 -5.84
N ASN A 203 -5.87 7.69 -5.31
CA ASN A 203 -6.95 8.62 -5.61
C ASN A 203 -6.98 9.72 -4.56
N THR A 204 -6.60 10.92 -4.94
CA THR A 204 -6.58 12.09 -4.04
C THR A 204 -7.98 12.46 -3.57
N HIS A 205 -8.09 12.99 -2.37
CA HIS A 205 -9.36 13.54 -1.86
C HIS A 205 -9.30 15.07 -1.93
N LEU A 206 -10.20 15.64 -2.73
CA LEU A 206 -10.38 17.07 -2.84
C LEU A 206 -11.60 17.49 -2.02
N TYR A 207 -11.50 18.63 -1.32
CA TYR A 207 -12.61 19.19 -0.56
C TYR A 207 -13.79 19.52 -1.49
N GLY A 208 -14.99 19.13 -1.11
CA GLY A 208 -16.21 19.37 -1.89
C GLY A 208 -16.37 18.50 -3.16
N HIS A 209 -15.47 17.52 -3.39
CA HIS A 209 -15.54 16.66 -4.57
C HIS A 209 -15.65 15.19 -4.21
N HIS A 210 -16.54 14.49 -4.90
CA HIS A 210 -16.58 13.03 -4.80
C HIS A 210 -15.29 12.41 -5.34
N ALA A 211 -14.84 11.33 -4.72
CA ALA A 211 -13.62 10.63 -5.12
C ALA A 211 -13.63 10.17 -6.60
N ALA A 212 -14.81 9.93 -7.19
CA ALA A 212 -14.96 9.61 -8.62
C ALA A 212 -14.46 10.72 -9.55
N HIS A 213 -14.50 11.98 -9.10
CA HIS A 213 -14.12 13.16 -9.87
C HIS A 213 -12.75 13.72 -9.48
N ALA A 214 -12.08 13.12 -8.52
CA ALA A 214 -10.75 13.50 -8.06
C ALA A 214 -9.65 12.74 -8.83
N PRO A 215 -8.44 13.36 -8.99
CA PRO A 215 -7.32 12.76 -9.71
C PRO A 215 -6.85 11.44 -9.12
N VAL A 216 -6.25 10.62 -9.99
CA VAL A 216 -5.60 9.37 -9.60
C VAL A 216 -4.18 9.33 -10.15
N LEU A 217 -3.22 9.05 -9.28
CA LEU A 217 -1.85 8.71 -9.65
C LEU A 217 -1.74 7.19 -9.81
N HIS A 218 -1.23 6.73 -10.95
CA HIS A 218 -0.77 5.35 -11.11
C HIS A 218 0.72 5.33 -10.87
N LEU A 219 1.13 4.65 -9.82
CA LEU A 219 2.53 4.54 -9.40
C LEU A 219 3.04 3.12 -9.60
N ARG A 220 4.33 3.03 -9.90
CA ARG A 220 5.09 1.77 -9.90
C ARG A 220 6.36 1.97 -9.09
N ARG A 221 6.65 1.03 -8.18
CA ARG A 221 7.88 1.05 -7.40
C ARG A 221 9.09 0.91 -8.31
N LEU A 222 10.07 1.77 -8.14
CA LEU A 222 11.35 1.73 -8.84
C LEU A 222 12.50 1.71 -7.84
N ALA A 223 13.59 1.04 -8.22
CA ALA A 223 14.82 1.03 -7.43
C ALA A 223 15.37 2.46 -7.25
N GLY A 224 15.45 2.90 -6.00
CA GLY A 224 15.90 4.24 -5.63
C GLY A 224 14.83 5.33 -5.69
N GLY A 225 13.57 4.96 -5.96
CA GLY A 225 12.42 5.82 -5.76
C GLY A 225 11.95 5.80 -4.30
N ASP A 226 11.18 6.80 -3.90
CA ASP A 226 10.60 6.91 -2.57
C ASP A 226 9.12 7.36 -2.61
N LEU A 227 8.60 7.75 -3.78
CA LEU A 227 7.23 8.19 -3.91
C LEU A 227 6.25 7.04 -3.64
N PHE A 228 6.46 5.87 -4.28
CA PHE A 228 5.67 4.67 -4.01
C PHE A 228 5.76 4.27 -2.54
N ASP A 229 6.99 4.22 -1.99
CA ASP A 229 7.21 3.81 -0.60
C ASP A 229 6.61 4.78 0.41
N THR A 230 6.52 6.08 0.08
CA THR A 230 5.83 7.08 0.89
C THR A 230 4.34 6.76 1.05
N TYR A 231 3.65 6.41 -0.04
CA TYR A 231 2.24 6.02 0.02
C TYR A 231 2.06 4.63 0.66
N ALA A 232 2.96 3.69 0.39
CA ALA A 232 2.94 2.38 1.03
C ALA A 232 3.11 2.50 2.55
N ALA A 233 4.03 3.34 3.02
CA ALA A 233 4.20 3.63 4.46
C ALA A 233 2.96 4.30 5.07
N SER A 234 2.29 5.20 4.34
CA SER A 234 1.03 5.79 4.78
C SER A 234 -0.05 4.74 4.97
N PHE A 235 -0.21 3.82 4.01
CA PHE A 235 -1.12 2.67 4.12
C PHE A 235 -0.83 1.86 5.38
N GLN A 236 0.45 1.49 5.61
CA GLN A 236 0.84 0.68 6.77
C GLN A 236 0.58 1.38 8.11
N ARG A 237 0.74 2.71 8.18
CA ARG A 237 0.41 3.49 9.40
C ARG A 237 -1.09 3.44 9.72
N VAL A 238 -1.95 3.45 8.71
CA VAL A 238 -3.40 3.30 8.91
C VAL A 238 -3.71 1.86 9.29
N ARG A 239 -3.13 0.86 8.60
CA ARG A 239 -3.29 -0.57 8.92
C ARG A 239 -2.93 -0.88 10.37
N ALA A 240 -1.84 -0.32 10.87
CA ALA A 240 -1.38 -0.53 12.24
C ALA A 240 -2.35 0.02 13.32
N LYS A 241 -3.25 0.93 12.95
CA LYS A 241 -4.26 1.52 13.83
C LYS A 241 -5.67 1.01 13.53
N SER A 242 -5.84 0.18 12.51
CA SER A 242 -7.12 -0.41 12.16
C SER A 242 -7.44 -1.61 13.06
N TRP A 243 -8.69 -1.96 13.15
CA TRP A 243 -9.18 -3.14 13.85
C TRP A 243 -10.05 -3.97 12.93
N GLU A 244 -10.09 -5.27 13.16
CA GLU A 244 -10.88 -6.19 12.35
C GLU A 244 -12.39 -5.94 12.56
N VAL A 245 -13.13 -6.01 11.44
CA VAL A 245 -14.59 -5.85 11.49
C VAL A 245 -15.26 -7.04 12.16
N TRP A 246 -14.68 -8.22 12.00
CA TRP A 246 -15.14 -9.47 12.59
C TRP A 246 -14.02 -10.08 13.43
N PRO A 247 -13.78 -9.60 14.67
CA PRO A 247 -12.81 -10.21 15.56
C PRO A 247 -13.22 -11.66 15.85
N ASP A 248 -12.23 -12.53 15.97
CA ASP A 248 -12.47 -13.89 16.45
C ASP A 248 -13.14 -13.86 17.83
N GLU A 249 -14.16 -14.70 18.04
CA GLU A 249 -14.86 -14.84 19.32
C GLU A 249 -14.00 -15.55 20.36
#